data_cc3b3b395830afe2481ed6ff869e3f30
#
_entry.id   cc3b3b395830afe2481ed6ff869e3f30
#
_cell.length_a   1.000
_cell.length_b   1.000
_cell.length_c   1.000
_cell.angle_alpha   90.00
_cell.angle_beta   90.00
_cell.angle_gamma   90.00
#
_symmetry.space_group_name_H-M   'P 1'
#
loop_
_entity.id
_entity.type
_entity.pdbx_description
1 polymer ?
#
loop_
_entity_poly.entity_id
_entity_poly.type
_entity_poly.pdbx_seq_one_letter_code
_entity_poly.pdbx_strand_id
1 'polypeptide(L)'
;MNGLNTIYKNGNNLKRKIKKESRKQKKGESFMKTIKTAKKQKLKESKGITLIALVITIIVLLILAGVTIATLTGDNGILKKAGDAKTQTEQAKEDENLKIAIAGSYGTDGKLNLKDLKDNLKNQGILTNSNEFPLEVTVNGEKKKIDANGNIIESIQSLKTKGTVFKDTTTLEDTYGNQVKIPKGFKIANDSATDVTGGIVIEDATYTKTIGSQFVWIPVGTGENAIKKANKETVDIALGRYIFTQNSDGTITTSEYSSRYCTEDTTASHNSDYKNAIAKDIEQFKTSVKNNHGYYIGRYEAGVVDYNSSVLTSNTNKETNWTGYIGDNIKLVCKKEQQVWNYVTQNKASELSRDMYGSEAKVTSDLINSYAWDTAIVFIQECGTESNSSTYSSTVGESSTSTSAPQTTGTNILKATSKVDKQCNIFDMAGNCYEWTTETESEFYNPCVVRGGVYRSSSSVDCTSLRANNLTSDARSISSFRPLLYL
;
A
#
# COMPACT_ATOMS: atom_id res chain seq x y z
N MET A 1 -39.62 -56.95 -101.38
CA MET A 1 -40.12 -55.89 -100.45
C MET A 1 -39.42 -55.79 -99.08
N ASN A 2 -38.10 -56.16 -98.92
CA ASN A 2 -37.45 -56.14 -97.61
C ASN A 2 -36.38 -55.02 -97.43
N GLY A 3 -36.16 -54.13 -98.39
CA GLY A 3 -35.14 -53.02 -98.26
C GLY A 3 -35.64 -51.69 -97.69
N LEU A 4 -36.91 -51.36 -97.88
CA LEU A 4 -37.50 -50.06 -97.49
C LEU A 4 -37.81 -49.95 -95.99
N ASN A 5 -38.10 -51.04 -95.31
CA ASN A 5 -38.38 -51.02 -93.84
C ASN A 5 -37.18 -50.84 -92.99
N THR A 6 -35.92 -51.19 -93.41
CA THR A 6 -34.68 -51.00 -92.65
C THR A 6 -34.23 -49.55 -92.71
N ILE A 7 -34.41 -48.84 -93.81
CA ILE A 7 -34.03 -47.42 -93.92
C ILE A 7 -34.95 -46.53 -93.05
N TYR A 8 -36.24 -46.83 -92.94
CA TYR A 8 -37.18 -46.09 -92.09
C TYR A 8 -36.95 -46.28 -90.58
N LYS A 9 -36.57 -47.52 -90.14
CA LYS A 9 -36.20 -47.78 -88.76
C LYS A 9 -34.91 -47.10 -88.34
N ASN A 10 -33.90 -47.04 -89.20
CA ASN A 10 -32.64 -46.38 -88.91
C ASN A 10 -32.78 -44.85 -88.86
N GLY A 11 -33.58 -44.23 -89.73
CA GLY A 11 -33.87 -42.79 -89.71
C GLY A 11 -34.58 -42.32 -88.46
N ASN A 12 -35.51 -43.11 -87.96
CA ASN A 12 -36.25 -42.83 -86.73
C ASN A 12 -35.36 -42.99 -85.48
N ASN A 13 -34.42 -43.93 -85.47
CA ASN A 13 -33.45 -44.09 -84.38
C ASN A 13 -32.44 -42.96 -84.38
N LEU A 14 -32.00 -42.48 -85.49
CA LEU A 14 -31.08 -41.35 -85.60
C LEU A 14 -31.77 -40.05 -85.16
N LYS A 15 -33.01 -39.79 -85.57
CA LYS A 15 -33.81 -38.64 -85.06
C LYS A 15 -34.03 -38.69 -83.55
N ARG A 16 -34.27 -39.87 -82.98
CA ARG A 16 -34.37 -40.05 -81.47
C ARG A 16 -33.07 -39.79 -80.79
N LYS A 17 -31.93 -40.23 -81.32
CA LYS A 17 -30.62 -40.04 -80.78
C LYS A 17 -30.22 -38.57 -80.76
N ILE A 18 -30.43 -37.86 -81.90
CA ILE A 18 -30.19 -36.40 -82.03
C ILE A 18 -31.08 -35.61 -81.06
N LYS A 19 -32.37 -35.98 -80.95
CA LYS A 19 -33.28 -35.32 -80.00
C LYS A 19 -32.94 -35.57 -78.54
N LYS A 20 -32.32 -36.70 -78.23
CA LYS A 20 -31.83 -37.03 -76.85
C LYS A 20 -30.54 -36.30 -76.49
N GLU A 21 -29.66 -36.12 -77.48
CA GLU A 21 -28.42 -35.31 -77.29
C GLU A 21 -28.70 -33.80 -77.19
N SER A 22 -29.60 -33.27 -78.04
CA SER A 22 -30.00 -31.86 -77.91
C SER A 22 -30.73 -31.56 -76.62
N ARG A 23 -31.45 -32.52 -76.02
CA ARG A 23 -32.03 -32.39 -74.68
C ARG A 23 -30.99 -32.46 -73.53
N LYS A 24 -29.91 -33.26 -73.69
CA LYS A 24 -28.81 -33.28 -72.78
C LYS A 24 -28.03 -31.96 -72.86
N GLN A 25 -27.76 -31.46 -74.03
CA GLN A 25 -27.08 -30.15 -74.21
C GLN A 25 -27.89 -28.99 -73.62
N LYS A 26 -29.21 -28.92 -73.84
CA LYS A 26 -30.08 -27.90 -73.24
C LYS A 26 -30.19 -28.04 -71.73
N LYS A 27 -30.15 -29.29 -71.14
CA LYS A 27 -30.07 -29.48 -69.70
C LYS A 27 -28.71 -29.04 -69.15
N GLY A 28 -27.59 -29.30 -69.84
CA GLY A 28 -26.26 -28.86 -69.47
C GLY A 28 -26.14 -27.35 -69.47
N GLU A 29 -26.63 -26.68 -70.52
CA GLU A 29 -26.65 -25.21 -70.60
C GLU A 29 -27.55 -24.56 -69.59
N SER A 30 -28.71 -25.15 -69.23
CA SER A 30 -29.59 -24.70 -68.12
C SER A 30 -28.92 -24.86 -66.77
N PHE A 31 -28.25 -26.01 -66.56
CA PHE A 31 -27.53 -26.25 -65.32
C PHE A 31 -26.32 -25.30 -65.16
N MET A 32 -25.54 -25.05 -66.18
CA MET A 32 -24.48 -24.05 -66.22
C MET A 32 -24.98 -22.63 -66.05
N LYS A 33 -26.12 -22.25 -66.55
CA LYS A 33 -26.76 -20.95 -66.27
C LYS A 33 -27.17 -20.86 -64.80
N THR A 34 -27.74 -21.92 -64.22
CA THR A 34 -28.15 -21.95 -62.80
C THR A 34 -26.92 -21.85 -61.87
N ILE A 35 -25.81 -22.55 -62.19
CA ILE A 35 -24.54 -22.45 -61.42
C ILE A 35 -23.95 -21.03 -61.55
N LYS A 36 -23.94 -20.41 -62.74
CA LYS A 36 -23.45 -19.04 -62.90
C LYS A 36 -24.32 -18.02 -62.18
N THR A 37 -25.61 -18.20 -62.10
CA THR A 37 -26.54 -17.34 -61.34
C THR A 37 -26.37 -17.52 -59.84
N ALA A 38 -26.26 -18.76 -59.35
CA ALA A 38 -25.98 -19.04 -57.94
C ALA A 38 -24.60 -18.53 -57.49
N LYS A 39 -23.58 -18.61 -58.38
CA LYS A 39 -22.25 -18.06 -58.07
C LYS A 39 -22.24 -16.52 -58.08
N LYS A 40 -23.04 -15.89 -58.94
CA LYS A 40 -23.24 -14.43 -58.95
C LYS A 40 -24.08 -13.95 -57.75
N GLN A 41 -25.04 -14.72 -57.30
CA GLN A 41 -25.79 -14.43 -56.07
C GLN A 41 -24.93 -14.57 -54.83
N LYS A 42 -24.14 -15.64 -54.69
CA LYS A 42 -23.18 -15.80 -53.56
C LYS A 42 -22.11 -14.68 -53.52
N LEU A 43 -21.69 -14.14 -54.68
CA LEU A 43 -20.77 -13.01 -54.71
C LEU A 43 -21.46 -11.65 -54.44
N LYS A 44 -22.79 -11.55 -54.58
CA LYS A 44 -23.53 -10.34 -54.17
C LYS A 44 -23.92 -10.31 -52.72
N GLU A 45 -23.93 -11.44 -52.03
CA GLU A 45 -24.24 -11.54 -50.59
C GLU A 45 -23.00 -11.43 -49.67
N SER A 46 -21.78 -11.41 -50.22
CA SER A 46 -20.63 -10.94 -49.47
C SER A 46 -20.70 -9.42 -49.39
N LYS A 47 -21.61 -8.92 -48.57
CA LYS A 47 -21.57 -7.55 -48.11
C LYS A 47 -20.20 -7.44 -47.36
N GLY A 48 -19.27 -6.75 -48.00
CA GLY A 48 -18.00 -6.46 -47.36
C GLY A 48 -18.29 -5.88 -45.98
N ILE A 49 -17.61 -6.37 -44.97
CA ILE A 49 -17.66 -5.80 -43.63
C ILE A 49 -17.45 -4.30 -43.83
N THR A 50 -18.45 -3.47 -43.50
CA THR A 50 -18.28 -2.02 -43.58
C THR A 50 -17.08 -1.62 -42.76
N LEU A 51 -16.34 -0.59 -43.15
CA LEU A 51 -15.18 -0.10 -42.40
C LEU A 51 -15.51 0.08 -40.91
N ILE A 52 -16.74 0.56 -40.65
CA ILE A 52 -17.26 0.74 -39.25
C ILE A 52 -17.40 -0.62 -38.55
N ALA A 53 -17.94 -1.65 -39.19
CA ALA A 53 -18.07 -2.98 -38.59
C ALA A 53 -16.69 -3.61 -38.32
N LEU A 54 -15.72 -3.40 -39.22
CA LEU A 54 -14.34 -3.84 -38.99
C LEU A 54 -13.69 -3.13 -37.79
N VAL A 55 -13.85 -1.81 -37.71
CA VAL A 55 -13.32 -1.01 -36.60
C VAL A 55 -13.96 -1.44 -35.28
N ILE A 56 -15.28 -1.61 -35.23
CA ILE A 56 -15.97 -2.10 -34.02
C ILE A 56 -15.46 -3.49 -33.61
N THR A 57 -15.29 -4.40 -34.59
CA THR A 57 -14.76 -5.73 -34.31
C THR A 57 -13.35 -5.69 -33.74
N ILE A 58 -12.48 -4.82 -34.27
CA ILE A 58 -11.11 -4.63 -33.74
C ILE A 58 -11.16 -4.06 -32.32
N ILE A 59 -11.99 -3.05 -32.06
CA ILE A 59 -12.15 -2.46 -30.73
C ILE A 59 -12.65 -3.50 -29.73
N VAL A 60 -13.66 -4.28 -30.07
CA VAL A 60 -14.19 -5.35 -29.23
C VAL A 60 -13.13 -6.42 -28.95
N LEU A 61 -12.35 -6.81 -29.96
CA LEU A 61 -11.24 -7.77 -29.78
C LEU A 61 -10.13 -7.21 -28.88
N LEU A 62 -9.81 -5.92 -29.01
CA LEU A 62 -8.82 -5.26 -28.14
C LEU A 62 -9.31 -5.16 -26.69
N ILE A 63 -10.59 -4.84 -26.48
CA ILE A 63 -11.20 -4.82 -25.14
C ILE A 63 -11.21 -6.23 -24.54
N LEU A 64 -11.65 -7.25 -25.29
CA LEU A 64 -11.64 -8.64 -24.84
C LEU A 64 -10.23 -9.13 -24.55
N ALA A 65 -9.26 -8.82 -25.39
CA ALA A 65 -7.85 -9.16 -25.16
C ALA A 65 -7.31 -8.43 -23.92
N GLY A 66 -7.62 -7.15 -23.76
CA GLY A 66 -7.22 -6.36 -22.58
C GLY A 66 -7.81 -6.92 -21.28
N VAL A 67 -9.11 -7.24 -21.26
CA VAL A 67 -9.76 -7.86 -20.08
C VAL A 67 -9.17 -9.25 -19.81
N THR A 68 -8.92 -10.05 -20.85
CA THR A 68 -8.35 -11.40 -20.70
C THR A 68 -6.92 -11.34 -20.13
N ILE A 69 -6.09 -10.41 -20.62
CA ILE A 69 -4.74 -10.20 -20.11
C ILE A 69 -4.79 -9.72 -18.64
N ALA A 70 -5.66 -8.74 -18.34
CA ALA A 70 -5.81 -8.22 -16.99
C ALA A 70 -6.27 -9.30 -15.99
N THR A 71 -7.18 -10.20 -16.39
CA THR A 71 -7.63 -11.31 -15.54
C THR A 71 -6.59 -12.43 -15.37
N LEU A 72 -5.66 -12.57 -16.32
CA LEU A 72 -4.60 -13.56 -16.24
C LEU A 72 -3.36 -13.04 -15.50
N THR A 73 -2.97 -11.77 -15.71
CA THR A 73 -1.69 -11.21 -15.25
C THR A 73 -1.81 -10.08 -14.21
N GLY A 74 -3.03 -9.58 -13.96
CA GLY A 74 -3.26 -8.54 -12.94
C GLY A 74 -2.98 -9.03 -11.51
N ASP A 75 -2.93 -8.13 -10.54
CA ASP A 75 -2.67 -8.44 -9.13
C ASP A 75 -3.64 -9.47 -8.53
N ASN A 76 -4.85 -9.60 -9.08
CA ASN A 76 -5.82 -10.65 -8.79
C ASN A 76 -5.87 -11.75 -9.85
N GLY A 77 -4.91 -11.79 -10.77
CA GLY A 77 -4.88 -12.70 -11.91
C GLY A 77 -4.68 -14.16 -11.52
N ILE A 78 -5.19 -15.06 -12.34
CA ILE A 78 -5.11 -16.52 -12.10
C ILE A 78 -3.66 -16.99 -12.01
N LEU A 79 -2.75 -16.43 -12.80
CA LEU A 79 -1.32 -16.78 -12.78
C LEU A 79 -0.66 -16.40 -11.46
N LYS A 80 -1.01 -15.23 -10.90
CA LYS A 80 -0.50 -14.80 -9.59
C LYS A 80 -1.05 -15.69 -8.49
N LYS A 81 -2.37 -15.94 -8.48
CA LYS A 81 -3.00 -16.85 -7.50
C LYS A 81 -2.43 -18.28 -7.57
N ALA A 82 -2.13 -18.78 -8.77
CA ALA A 82 -1.49 -20.07 -8.94
C ALA A 82 -0.04 -20.07 -8.43
N GLY A 83 0.70 -18.98 -8.64
CA GLY A 83 2.04 -18.76 -8.08
C GLY A 83 1.99 -18.70 -6.55
N ASP A 84 1.08 -17.92 -5.99
CA ASP A 84 0.90 -17.79 -4.54
C ASP A 84 0.50 -19.12 -3.90
N ALA A 85 -0.43 -19.87 -4.52
CA ALA A 85 -0.84 -21.21 -4.06
C ALA A 85 0.32 -22.20 -4.10
N LYS A 86 1.15 -22.17 -5.15
CA LYS A 86 2.36 -23.00 -5.24
C LYS A 86 3.34 -22.67 -4.11
N THR A 87 3.62 -21.37 -3.88
CA THR A 87 4.51 -20.92 -2.81
C THR A 87 3.97 -21.34 -1.44
N GLN A 88 2.67 -21.17 -1.17
CA GLN A 88 2.04 -21.62 0.08
C GLN A 88 2.14 -23.14 0.27
N THR A 89 2.01 -23.90 -0.81
CA THR A 89 2.12 -25.37 -0.75
C THR A 89 3.58 -25.78 -0.45
N GLU A 90 4.56 -25.12 -1.05
CA GLU A 90 5.99 -25.37 -0.79
C GLU A 90 6.34 -25.02 0.66
N GLN A 91 5.85 -23.87 1.17
CA GLN A 91 6.04 -23.46 2.57
C GLN A 91 5.41 -24.45 3.56
N ALA A 92 4.18 -24.87 3.31
CA ALA A 92 3.50 -25.85 4.15
C ALA A 92 4.26 -27.18 4.20
N LYS A 93 4.85 -27.61 3.08
CA LYS A 93 5.64 -28.82 2.99
C LYS A 93 6.95 -28.74 3.81
N GLU A 94 7.65 -27.61 3.76
CA GLU A 94 8.86 -27.40 4.56
C GLU A 94 8.55 -27.37 6.06
N ASP A 95 7.45 -26.75 6.48
CA ASP A 95 6.99 -26.76 7.87
C ASP A 95 6.60 -28.18 8.35
N GLU A 96 5.98 -28.97 7.47
CA GLU A 96 5.67 -30.38 7.76
C GLU A 96 6.94 -31.20 7.90
N ASN A 97 7.92 -31.01 7.03
CA ASN A 97 9.22 -31.68 7.09
C ASN A 97 9.95 -31.40 8.41
N LEU A 98 9.89 -30.14 8.89
CA LEU A 98 10.44 -29.76 10.20
C LEU A 98 9.77 -30.53 11.33
N LYS A 99 8.43 -30.59 11.34
CA LYS A 99 7.66 -31.34 12.37
C LYS A 99 7.96 -32.85 12.34
N ILE A 100 8.11 -33.43 11.15
CA ILE A 100 8.48 -34.84 10.97
C ILE A 100 9.87 -35.08 11.51
N ALA A 101 10.85 -34.22 11.22
CA ALA A 101 12.21 -34.34 11.73
C ALA A 101 12.24 -34.30 13.28
N ILE A 102 11.48 -33.38 13.89
CA ILE A 102 11.38 -33.29 15.36
C ILE A 102 10.72 -34.55 15.92
N ALA A 103 9.57 -34.96 15.39
CA ALA A 103 8.81 -36.11 15.87
C ALA A 103 9.63 -37.43 15.80
N GLY A 104 10.42 -37.60 14.75
CA GLY A 104 11.30 -38.77 14.56
C GLY A 104 12.55 -38.78 15.43
N SER A 105 12.76 -37.74 16.24
CA SER A 105 14.03 -37.56 17.01
C SER A 105 13.86 -37.76 18.51
N TYR A 106 12.67 -38.19 18.97
CA TYR A 106 12.47 -38.55 20.37
C TYR A 106 13.00 -39.95 20.65
N GLY A 107 13.82 -40.07 21.68
CA GLY A 107 14.29 -41.35 22.19
C GLY A 107 13.20 -42.14 22.93
N THR A 108 13.50 -43.39 23.28
CA THR A 108 12.62 -44.26 24.09
C THR A 108 12.34 -43.74 25.48
N ASP A 109 13.16 -42.81 25.96
CA ASP A 109 13.00 -42.08 27.21
C ASP A 109 12.08 -40.85 27.11
N GLY A 110 11.52 -40.61 25.94
CA GLY A 110 10.64 -39.46 25.67
C GLY A 110 11.36 -38.13 25.55
N LYS A 111 12.70 -38.12 25.53
CA LYS A 111 13.50 -36.90 25.36
C LYS A 111 13.95 -36.70 23.92
N LEU A 112 14.05 -35.46 23.48
CA LEU A 112 14.58 -35.12 22.19
C LEU A 112 16.10 -35.38 22.14
N ASN A 113 16.52 -36.19 21.18
CA ASN A 113 17.92 -36.51 20.95
C ASN A 113 18.50 -35.49 19.92
N LEU A 114 19.49 -34.70 20.33
CA LEU A 114 20.09 -33.69 19.48
C LEU A 114 20.75 -34.26 18.23
N LYS A 115 21.42 -35.43 18.35
CA LYS A 115 22.08 -36.07 17.22
C LYS A 115 21.06 -36.55 16.20
N ASP A 116 20.03 -37.30 16.65
CA ASP A 116 18.98 -37.82 15.80
C ASP A 116 18.20 -36.68 15.13
N LEU A 117 17.97 -35.56 15.88
CA LEU A 117 17.33 -34.38 15.33
C LEU A 117 18.17 -33.77 14.19
N LYS A 118 19.47 -33.62 14.36
CA LYS A 118 20.35 -33.08 13.30
C LYS A 118 20.39 -33.99 12.07
N ASP A 119 20.42 -35.29 12.27
CA ASP A 119 20.42 -36.26 11.16
C ASP A 119 19.05 -36.25 10.44
N ASN A 120 17.94 -36.19 11.16
CA ASN A 120 16.60 -36.10 10.59
C ASN A 120 16.36 -34.77 9.86
N LEU A 121 16.79 -33.64 10.41
CA LEU A 121 16.73 -32.33 9.74
C LEU A 121 17.51 -32.37 8.42
N LYS A 122 18.72 -32.91 8.43
CA LYS A 122 19.55 -33.06 7.22
C LYS A 122 18.85 -33.94 6.17
N ASN A 123 18.20 -35.05 6.60
CA ASN A 123 17.45 -35.93 5.68
C ASN A 123 16.24 -35.22 5.07
N GLN A 124 15.64 -34.23 5.75
CA GLN A 124 14.59 -33.39 5.22
C GLN A 124 15.10 -32.16 4.45
N GLY A 125 16.40 -32.03 4.26
CA GLY A 125 17.02 -30.91 3.55
C GLY A 125 17.10 -29.62 4.36
N ILE A 126 16.86 -29.68 5.67
CA ILE A 126 16.91 -28.54 6.58
C ILE A 126 18.31 -28.43 7.19
N LEU A 127 18.97 -27.30 6.99
CA LEU A 127 20.31 -27.05 7.48
C LEU A 127 20.29 -26.41 8.86
N THR A 128 21.25 -26.81 9.71
CA THR A 128 21.50 -26.18 11.00
C THR A 128 23.00 -26.00 11.22
N ASN A 129 23.36 -24.86 11.81
CA ASN A 129 24.73 -24.54 12.18
C ASN A 129 24.94 -24.64 13.72
N SER A 130 23.90 -24.93 14.48
CA SER A 130 23.95 -25.07 15.95
C SER A 130 24.39 -26.48 16.37
N ASN A 131 25.12 -26.56 17.48
CA ASN A 131 25.56 -27.81 18.07
C ASN A 131 24.97 -28.07 19.47
N GLU A 132 24.09 -27.21 19.91
CA GLU A 132 23.42 -27.24 21.22
C GLU A 132 21.99 -26.69 21.13
N PHE A 133 21.16 -26.97 22.10
CA PHE A 133 19.84 -26.36 22.21
C PHE A 133 19.92 -24.93 22.80
N PRO A 134 19.08 -24.00 22.30
CA PRO A 134 18.10 -24.16 21.26
C PRO A 134 18.76 -24.29 19.86
N LEU A 135 18.37 -25.31 19.11
CA LEU A 135 18.91 -25.57 17.78
C LEU A 135 18.31 -24.61 16.75
N GLU A 136 19.16 -23.79 16.12
CA GLU A 136 18.72 -22.88 15.07
C GLU A 136 18.65 -23.60 13.73
N VAL A 137 17.53 -23.51 13.03
CA VAL A 137 17.26 -24.06 11.69
C VAL A 137 16.70 -22.98 10.77
N THR A 138 16.88 -23.13 9.47
CA THR A 138 16.25 -22.25 8.47
C THR A 138 15.23 -23.06 7.69
N VAL A 139 13.96 -22.64 7.73
CA VAL A 139 12.83 -23.25 7.05
C VAL A 139 12.03 -22.16 6.37
N ASN A 140 11.71 -22.32 5.09
CA ASN A 140 11.04 -21.28 4.29
C ASN A 140 11.80 -19.94 4.24
N GLY A 141 13.11 -19.97 4.39
CA GLY A 141 13.93 -18.77 4.50
C GLY A 141 13.87 -18.06 5.86
N GLU A 142 13.16 -18.63 6.83
CA GLU A 142 12.99 -18.13 8.19
C GLU A 142 13.84 -18.92 9.18
N LYS A 143 14.44 -18.20 10.12
CA LYS A 143 15.18 -18.82 11.24
C LYS A 143 14.18 -19.27 12.29
N LYS A 144 14.16 -20.54 12.63
CA LYS A 144 13.41 -21.11 13.75
C LYS A 144 14.35 -21.70 14.77
N LYS A 145 13.98 -21.72 16.02
CA LYS A 145 14.72 -22.36 17.10
C LYS A 145 13.92 -23.52 17.64
N ILE A 146 14.58 -24.67 17.86
CA ILE A 146 13.98 -25.85 18.48
C ILE A 146 14.58 -25.97 19.87
N ASP A 147 13.77 -25.96 20.91
CA ASP A 147 14.23 -26.16 22.30
C ASP A 147 14.51 -27.65 22.60
N ALA A 148 15.03 -27.92 23.77
CA ALA A 148 15.33 -29.28 24.21
C ALA A 148 14.08 -30.17 24.39
N ASN A 149 12.88 -29.58 24.39
CA ASN A 149 11.59 -30.28 24.46
C ASN A 149 10.95 -30.47 23.08
N GLY A 150 11.61 -30.02 22.00
CA GLY A 150 11.07 -30.09 20.64
C GLY A 150 10.05 -29.02 20.31
N ASN A 151 9.87 -28.02 21.16
CA ASN A 151 9.03 -26.89 20.82
C ASN A 151 9.75 -26.03 19.78
N ILE A 152 9.04 -25.72 18.72
CA ILE A 152 9.49 -24.73 17.77
C ILE A 152 9.25 -23.36 18.40
N ILE A 153 10.33 -22.74 18.85
CA ILE A 153 10.31 -21.34 19.23
C ILE A 153 10.37 -20.60 17.89
N GLU A 154 9.26 -20.03 17.47
CA GLU A 154 9.22 -19.26 16.25
C GLU A 154 10.33 -18.20 16.33
N SER A 155 11.33 -18.32 15.47
CA SER A 155 12.22 -17.21 15.26
C SER A 155 11.38 -16.11 14.62
N ILE A 156 11.57 -14.90 15.08
CA ILE A 156 10.92 -13.72 14.51
C ILE A 156 11.13 -13.74 13.00
N GLN A 157 10.03 -13.76 12.26
CA GLN A 157 10.06 -13.79 10.80
C GLN A 157 10.86 -12.61 10.25
N SER A 158 11.67 -12.86 9.22
CA SER A 158 12.46 -11.80 8.59
C SER A 158 11.55 -10.82 7.84
N LEU A 159 11.85 -9.52 7.93
CA LEU A 159 11.22 -8.44 7.14
C LEU A 159 11.34 -8.62 5.61
N LYS A 160 11.99 -9.68 5.14
CA LYS A 160 12.15 -9.97 3.70
C LYS A 160 10.87 -10.46 3.01
N THR A 161 9.85 -10.88 3.76
CA THR A 161 8.59 -11.41 3.20
C THR A 161 7.68 -10.28 2.78
N LYS A 162 7.91 -9.72 1.58
CA LYS A 162 7.06 -8.67 1.00
C LYS A 162 5.79 -9.26 0.38
N GLY A 163 4.69 -8.52 0.43
CA GLY A 163 3.44 -8.86 -0.25
C GLY A 163 2.55 -9.89 0.44
N THR A 164 3.04 -10.59 1.47
CA THR A 164 2.23 -11.55 2.26
C THR A 164 1.33 -10.79 3.23
N VAL A 165 0.02 -11.08 3.19
CA VAL A 165 -0.97 -10.51 4.12
C VAL A 165 -0.94 -11.29 5.42
N PHE A 166 -0.69 -10.62 6.54
CA PHE A 166 -0.65 -11.24 7.85
C PHE A 166 -2.07 -11.46 8.40
N LYS A 167 -2.39 -12.71 8.76
CA LYS A 167 -3.69 -13.09 9.32
C LYS A 167 -3.84 -12.73 10.79
N ASP A 168 -2.71 -12.56 11.49
CA ASP A 168 -2.62 -12.13 12.87
C ASP A 168 -1.52 -11.09 13.02
N THR A 169 -1.56 -10.31 14.11
CA THR A 169 -0.48 -9.39 14.44
C THR A 169 0.81 -10.17 14.66
N THR A 170 1.83 -9.87 13.85
CA THR A 170 3.07 -10.65 13.79
C THR A 170 4.28 -9.75 14.08
N THR A 171 5.24 -10.25 14.86
CA THR A 171 6.52 -9.56 15.07
C THR A 171 7.51 -10.04 14.01
N LEU A 172 8.10 -9.11 13.28
CA LEU A 172 9.18 -9.36 12.34
C LEU A 172 10.48 -8.75 12.85
N GLU A 173 11.60 -9.25 12.37
CA GLU A 173 12.92 -8.73 12.72
C GLU A 173 13.68 -8.36 11.44
N ASP A 174 14.34 -7.21 11.44
CA ASP A 174 15.25 -6.83 10.37
C ASP A 174 16.60 -7.55 10.47
N THR A 175 17.49 -7.27 9.52
CA THR A 175 18.83 -7.90 9.46
C THR A 175 19.73 -7.51 10.63
N TYR A 176 19.38 -6.47 11.38
CA TYR A 176 20.15 -5.95 12.52
C TYR A 176 19.55 -6.34 13.87
N GLY A 177 18.41 -7.02 13.87
CA GLY A 177 17.73 -7.46 15.08
C GLY A 177 16.79 -6.40 15.67
N ASN A 178 16.33 -5.43 14.86
CA ASN A 178 15.26 -4.53 15.28
C ASN A 178 13.91 -5.16 14.98
N GLN A 179 12.99 -5.07 15.93
CA GLN A 179 11.66 -5.66 15.81
C GLN A 179 10.63 -4.67 15.26
N VAL A 180 9.72 -5.19 14.46
CA VAL A 180 8.57 -4.47 13.92
C VAL A 180 7.31 -5.31 14.12
N LYS A 181 6.24 -4.72 14.62
CA LYS A 181 4.93 -5.36 14.79
C LYS A 181 4.05 -5.09 13.57
N ILE A 182 3.80 -6.08 12.73
CA ILE A 182 2.90 -5.95 11.58
C ILE A 182 1.47 -6.30 12.02
N PRO A 183 0.51 -5.38 11.91
CA PRO A 183 -0.86 -5.65 12.31
C PRO A 183 -1.56 -6.67 11.40
N LYS A 184 -2.56 -7.34 11.94
CA LYS A 184 -3.47 -8.19 11.18
C LYS A 184 -4.07 -7.43 9.98
N GLY A 185 -4.13 -8.07 8.82
CA GLY A 185 -4.73 -7.50 7.59
C GLY A 185 -3.80 -6.63 6.77
N PHE A 186 -2.59 -6.36 7.28
CA PHE A 186 -1.56 -5.61 6.56
C PHE A 186 -0.52 -6.57 5.94
N LYS A 187 0.21 -6.05 4.98
CA LYS A 187 1.40 -6.66 4.37
C LYS A 187 2.55 -5.65 4.38
N ILE A 188 3.79 -6.12 4.23
CA ILE A 188 4.92 -5.22 3.95
C ILE A 188 4.78 -4.75 2.51
N ALA A 189 4.84 -3.43 2.29
CA ALA A 189 4.76 -2.84 0.96
C ALA A 189 5.97 -3.27 0.09
N ASN A 190 5.76 -3.40 -1.22
CA ASN A 190 6.79 -3.87 -2.14
C ASN A 190 8.03 -2.96 -2.17
N ASP A 191 7.83 -1.66 -1.98
CA ASP A 191 8.87 -0.63 -1.96
C ASP A 191 9.32 -0.23 -0.54
N SER A 192 8.92 -1.02 0.47
CA SER A 192 9.41 -0.87 1.85
C SER A 192 10.92 -1.05 1.92
N ALA A 193 11.58 -0.38 2.87
CA ALA A 193 12.94 -0.72 3.26
C ALA A 193 13.01 -2.15 3.82
N THR A 194 14.22 -2.68 3.90
CA THR A 194 14.50 -4.03 4.44
C THR A 194 14.97 -4.01 5.89
N ASP A 195 15.24 -2.84 6.40
CA ASP A 195 15.63 -2.57 7.77
C ASP A 195 14.87 -1.36 8.34
N VAL A 196 14.82 -1.29 9.67
CA VAL A 196 14.05 -0.28 10.38
C VAL A 196 14.55 1.12 10.07
N THR A 197 15.85 1.32 9.91
CA THR A 197 16.44 2.65 9.71
C THR A 197 16.06 3.28 8.37
N GLY A 198 15.77 2.45 7.36
CA GLY A 198 15.28 2.91 6.05
C GLY A 198 13.78 3.22 5.99
N GLY A 199 13.05 2.94 7.08
CA GLY A 199 11.60 3.12 7.18
C GLY A 199 10.82 1.92 6.60
N ILE A 200 10.37 1.04 7.49
CA ILE A 200 9.50 -0.10 7.12
C ILE A 200 8.11 0.41 6.82
N VAL A 201 7.60 0.04 5.66
CA VAL A 201 6.27 0.43 5.19
C VAL A 201 5.33 -0.77 5.21
N ILE A 202 4.20 -0.61 5.88
CA ILE A 202 3.08 -1.55 5.78
C ILE A 202 1.99 -0.98 4.86
N GLU A 203 1.25 -1.87 4.22
CA GLU A 203 0.14 -1.54 3.33
C GLU A 203 -1.09 -2.32 3.73
N ASP A 204 -2.21 -1.62 3.87
CA ASP A 204 -3.51 -2.24 4.10
C ASP A 204 -3.91 -3.08 2.88
N ALA A 205 -4.11 -4.36 3.10
CA ALA A 205 -4.47 -5.33 2.06
C ALA A 205 -5.87 -5.96 2.25
N THR A 206 -6.61 -5.54 3.28
CA THR A 206 -7.82 -6.23 3.71
C THR A 206 -9.03 -5.31 3.87
N TYR A 207 -8.85 -4.11 4.45
CA TYR A 207 -9.97 -3.27 4.86
C TYR A 207 -10.46 -2.41 3.70
N THR A 208 -11.66 -2.66 3.20
CA THR A 208 -12.19 -2.10 1.94
C THR A 208 -12.27 -0.58 1.89
N LYS A 209 -12.43 0.08 3.04
CA LYS A 209 -12.49 1.55 3.10
C LYS A 209 -11.12 2.20 2.92
N THR A 210 -10.06 1.53 3.37
CA THR A 210 -8.70 2.06 3.50
C THR A 210 -7.67 1.30 2.67
N ILE A 211 -8.12 0.28 1.93
CA ILE A 211 -7.27 -0.65 1.17
C ILE A 211 -6.21 0.08 0.33
N GLY A 212 -4.96 -0.37 0.46
CA GLY A 212 -3.79 0.22 -0.18
C GLY A 212 -3.24 1.45 0.55
N SER A 213 -3.82 1.86 1.70
CA SER A 213 -3.20 2.86 2.58
C SER A 213 -1.90 2.35 3.15
N GLN A 214 -0.88 3.21 3.17
CA GLN A 214 0.47 2.87 3.60
C GLN A 214 0.87 3.65 4.85
N PHE A 215 1.57 2.98 5.75
CA PHE A 215 2.04 3.55 7.01
C PHE A 215 3.51 3.18 7.23
N VAL A 216 4.26 4.07 7.86
CA VAL A 216 5.67 3.89 8.16
C VAL A 216 5.84 3.58 9.64
N TRP A 217 6.61 2.55 9.95
CA TRP A 217 7.01 2.23 11.32
C TRP A 217 8.01 3.26 11.84
N ILE A 218 7.68 3.86 12.97
CA ILE A 218 8.55 4.74 13.72
C ILE A 218 9.08 3.93 14.91
N PRO A 219 10.35 3.54 14.91
CA PRO A 219 10.93 2.77 15.99
C PRO A 219 11.14 3.65 17.22
N VAL A 220 10.94 3.08 18.38
CA VAL A 220 11.20 3.74 19.68
C VAL A 220 11.99 2.77 20.56
N GLY A 221 13.17 3.20 20.99
CA GLY A 221 14.04 2.39 21.83
C GLY A 221 15.25 3.18 22.28
N THR A 222 15.69 2.91 23.52
CA THR A 222 16.88 3.52 24.15
C THR A 222 17.66 2.49 24.95
N GLY A 223 18.94 2.73 25.17
CA GLY A 223 19.79 1.83 25.94
C GLY A 223 19.85 0.42 25.34
N GLU A 224 19.40 -0.60 26.06
CA GLU A 224 19.40 -1.99 25.58
C GLU A 224 18.46 -2.21 24.38
N ASN A 225 17.44 -1.37 24.23
CA ASN A 225 16.48 -1.37 23.13
C ASN A 225 16.79 -0.32 22.07
N ALA A 226 17.97 0.29 22.10
CA ALA A 226 18.41 1.27 21.09
C ALA A 226 18.35 0.68 19.68
N ILE A 227 18.04 1.50 18.70
CA ILE A 227 17.89 1.07 17.31
C ILE A 227 19.25 0.75 16.70
N LYS A 228 19.40 -0.47 16.19
CA LYS A 228 20.64 -0.99 15.62
C LYS A 228 20.76 -0.62 14.14
N LYS A 229 21.93 -0.15 13.76
CA LYS A 229 22.28 0.22 12.36
C LYS A 229 23.20 -0.83 11.69
N ALA A 230 23.42 -0.67 10.39
CA ALA A 230 24.22 -1.57 9.55
C ALA A 230 25.65 -1.82 10.05
N ASN A 231 26.31 -0.83 10.64
CA ASN A 231 27.69 -0.86 11.11
C ASN A 231 27.82 -1.30 12.60
N LYS A 232 26.77 -1.88 13.17
CA LYS A 232 26.62 -2.22 14.60
C LYS A 232 26.52 -1.00 15.54
N GLU A 233 26.44 0.19 15.00
CA GLU A 233 26.07 1.36 15.80
C GLU A 233 24.63 1.25 16.28
N THR A 234 24.35 1.94 17.36
CA THR A 234 23.01 2.08 17.90
C THR A 234 22.67 3.55 18.06
N VAL A 235 21.39 3.87 17.91
CA VAL A 235 20.87 5.20 18.19
C VAL A 235 19.67 5.12 19.11
N ASP A 236 19.60 6.03 20.06
CA ASP A 236 18.48 6.18 20.95
C ASP A 236 17.39 7.02 20.29
N ILE A 237 16.18 6.46 20.20
CA ILE A 237 14.98 7.17 19.78
C ILE A 237 13.97 7.06 20.91
N ALA A 238 13.94 8.07 21.76
CA ALA A 238 12.99 8.13 22.86
C ALA A 238 11.65 8.71 22.39
N LEU A 239 10.54 8.15 22.87
CA LEU A 239 9.23 8.77 22.70
C LEU A 239 9.17 10.06 23.49
N GLY A 240 8.99 11.19 22.80
CA GLY A 240 9.00 12.48 23.46
C GLY A 240 8.38 13.59 22.64
N ARG A 241 8.27 14.74 23.25
CA ARG A 241 7.98 16.01 22.61
C ARG A 241 9.24 16.85 22.64
N TYR A 242 9.60 17.44 21.49
CA TYR A 242 10.93 18.05 21.34
C TYR A 242 10.87 19.45 20.75
N ILE A 243 11.88 20.24 21.10
CA ILE A 243 12.28 21.47 20.43
C ILE A 243 13.54 21.16 19.62
N PHE A 244 13.57 21.63 18.39
CA PHE A 244 14.68 21.48 17.48
C PHE A 244 15.26 22.86 17.18
N THR A 245 16.47 23.11 17.65
CA THR A 245 17.13 24.43 17.53
C THR A 245 18.36 24.30 16.66
N GLN A 246 18.43 25.08 15.60
CA GLN A 246 19.64 25.17 14.79
C GLN A 246 20.66 26.09 15.48
N ASN A 247 21.86 25.57 15.70
CA ASN A 247 23.01 26.29 16.24
C ASN A 247 23.68 27.13 15.16
N SER A 248 24.57 28.05 15.59
CA SER A 248 25.33 28.89 14.68
C SER A 248 26.29 28.13 13.75
N ASP A 249 26.67 26.92 14.11
CA ASP A 249 27.52 26.02 13.32
C ASP A 249 26.71 25.11 12.35
N GLY A 250 25.38 25.28 12.31
CA GLY A 250 24.49 24.51 11.47
C GLY A 250 24.04 23.18 12.08
N THR A 251 24.52 22.81 13.25
CA THR A 251 24.05 21.59 13.96
C THR A 251 22.66 21.82 14.57
N ILE A 252 21.92 20.73 14.81
CA ILE A 252 20.62 20.78 15.47
C ILE A 252 20.74 20.24 16.89
N THR A 253 20.33 21.07 17.86
CA THR A 253 20.11 20.60 19.23
C THR A 253 18.67 20.17 19.41
N THR A 254 18.46 18.95 19.83
CA THR A 254 17.16 18.40 20.20
C THR A 254 17.03 18.41 21.73
N SER A 255 16.03 19.09 22.25
CA SER A 255 15.77 19.19 23.69
C SER A 255 14.28 18.87 23.97
N GLU A 256 14.00 18.43 25.18
CA GLU A 256 12.62 18.12 25.59
C GLU A 256 11.75 19.40 25.54
N TYR A 257 10.54 19.26 24.99
CA TYR A 257 9.57 20.33 24.99
C TYR A 257 8.82 20.35 26.30
N SER A 258 9.18 21.26 27.18
CA SER A 258 8.62 21.43 28.53
C SER A 258 7.62 22.58 28.65
N SER A 259 7.27 23.24 27.53
CA SER A 259 6.33 24.35 27.58
C SER A 259 4.95 23.90 28.02
N ARG A 260 4.35 24.68 28.91
CA ARG A 260 2.97 24.50 29.36
C ARG A 260 1.93 24.99 28.37
N TYR A 261 2.34 25.75 27.36
CA TYR A 261 1.42 26.38 26.41
C TYR A 261 0.81 25.37 25.43
N CYS A 262 1.63 24.52 24.82
CA CYS A 262 1.14 23.46 23.97
C CYS A 262 1.26 22.10 24.67
N THR A 263 0.15 21.41 24.84
CA THR A 263 0.05 20.15 25.59
C THR A 263 -0.78 19.12 24.83
N GLU A 264 -0.67 17.86 25.21
CA GLU A 264 -1.65 16.81 24.90
C GLU A 264 -2.60 16.68 26.10
N ASP A 265 -3.41 17.69 26.31
CA ASP A 265 -4.28 17.76 27.48
C ASP A 265 -5.56 16.94 27.27
N THR A 266 -5.78 15.96 28.12
CA THR A 266 -6.98 15.12 28.13
C THR A 266 -8.19 15.81 28.75
N THR A 267 -7.97 16.93 29.45
CA THR A 267 -9.01 17.67 30.18
C THR A 267 -9.38 19.00 29.52
N ALA A 268 -8.81 19.29 28.35
CA ALA A 268 -8.89 20.58 27.70
C ALA A 268 -10.34 21.04 27.44
N SER A 269 -10.92 21.62 28.44
CA SER A 269 -12.11 22.44 28.36
C SER A 269 -11.72 23.91 28.23
N HIS A 270 -11.06 24.25 27.11
CA HIS A 270 -10.83 25.66 26.81
C HIS A 270 -12.09 26.27 26.27
N ASN A 271 -12.97 26.71 27.11
CA ASN A 271 -14.24 27.29 26.75
C ASN A 271 -15.21 26.30 26.07
N SER A 272 -16.46 26.26 26.53
CA SER A 272 -17.53 25.41 25.98
C SER A 272 -17.79 25.62 24.48
N ASP A 273 -17.32 26.74 23.92
CA ASP A 273 -17.54 27.14 22.53
C ASP A 273 -16.38 26.76 21.58
N TYR A 274 -15.22 26.33 22.10
CA TYR A 274 -14.00 26.03 21.33
C TYR A 274 -13.45 24.66 21.70
N LYS A 275 -14.18 23.62 21.36
CA LYS A 275 -13.71 22.25 21.56
C LYS A 275 -12.72 21.90 20.46
N ASN A 276 -11.46 21.69 20.83
CA ASN A 276 -10.46 21.08 19.99
C ASN A 276 -10.47 19.55 20.15
N ALA A 277 -9.98 18.86 19.15
CA ALA A 277 -9.78 17.40 19.25
C ALA A 277 -8.59 17.10 20.15
N ILE A 278 -8.78 16.22 21.10
CA ILE A 278 -7.74 15.64 21.95
C ILE A 278 -7.36 14.25 21.41
N ALA A 279 -6.19 13.74 21.76
CA ALA A 279 -5.83 12.35 21.46
C ALA A 279 -6.89 11.39 22.02
N LYS A 280 -7.19 10.33 21.27
CA LYS A 280 -8.22 9.34 21.67
C LYS A 280 -7.92 8.78 23.07
N ASP A 281 -6.67 8.38 23.29
CA ASP A 281 -6.11 8.01 24.60
C ASP A 281 -4.59 8.12 24.54
N ILE A 282 -4.05 9.24 25.01
CA ILE A 282 -2.60 9.50 24.96
C ILE A 282 -1.80 8.54 25.84
N GLU A 283 -2.33 8.11 26.97
CA GLU A 283 -1.64 7.17 27.86
C GLU A 283 -1.68 5.74 27.30
N GLN A 284 -2.76 5.35 26.63
CA GLN A 284 -2.80 4.09 25.89
C GLN A 284 -1.78 4.11 24.76
N PHE A 285 -1.67 5.21 24.02
CA PHE A 285 -0.66 5.37 22.96
C PHE A 285 0.76 5.18 23.53
N LYS A 286 1.12 5.91 24.61
CA LYS A 286 2.44 5.81 25.23
C LYS A 286 2.73 4.39 25.74
N THR A 287 1.74 3.74 26.35
CA THR A 287 1.83 2.36 26.83
C THR A 287 2.04 1.38 25.68
N SER A 288 1.28 1.54 24.60
CA SER A 288 1.44 0.74 23.39
C SER A 288 2.83 0.88 22.79
N VAL A 289 3.33 2.10 22.65
CA VAL A 289 4.68 2.37 22.13
C VAL A 289 5.75 1.74 22.99
N LYS A 290 5.63 1.84 24.30
CA LYS A 290 6.55 1.21 25.25
C LYS A 290 6.58 -0.32 25.10
N ASN A 291 5.41 -0.95 24.93
CA ASN A 291 5.29 -2.40 24.84
C ASN A 291 5.68 -2.97 23.48
N ASN A 292 5.50 -2.19 22.41
CA ASN A 292 5.73 -2.62 21.04
C ASN A 292 7.01 -2.04 20.44
N HIS A 293 7.70 -1.15 21.14
CA HIS A 293 8.92 -0.46 20.68
C HIS A 293 8.72 0.36 19.39
N GLY A 294 7.52 0.91 19.18
CA GLY A 294 7.22 1.75 18.04
C GLY A 294 5.72 1.89 17.77
N TYR A 295 5.44 2.62 16.70
CA TYR A 295 4.10 2.93 16.22
C TYR A 295 4.16 3.24 14.72
N TYR A 296 3.03 3.51 14.09
CA TYR A 296 2.94 3.84 12.67
C TYR A 296 2.37 5.23 12.46
N ILE A 297 2.89 5.96 11.48
CA ILE A 297 2.26 7.17 10.94
C ILE A 297 1.92 6.98 9.48
N GLY A 298 0.93 7.70 8.97
CA GLY A 298 0.63 7.72 7.55
C GLY A 298 1.90 8.00 6.74
N ARG A 299 2.20 7.16 5.74
CA ARG A 299 3.35 7.38 4.85
C ARG A 299 3.26 8.70 4.12
N TYR A 300 2.03 9.12 3.82
CA TYR A 300 1.65 10.35 3.14
C TYR A 300 0.67 11.13 4.01
N GLU A 301 0.48 12.39 3.71
CA GLU A 301 -0.66 13.15 4.18
C GLU A 301 -1.97 12.43 3.85
N ALA A 302 -3.04 12.80 4.53
CA ALA A 302 -4.39 12.29 4.24
C ALA A 302 -4.77 12.61 2.79
N GLY A 303 -5.08 11.56 2.03
CA GLY A 303 -5.54 11.64 0.66
C GLY A 303 -7.03 11.32 0.55
N VAL A 304 -7.65 11.81 -0.51
CA VAL A 304 -9.07 11.58 -0.83
C VAL A 304 -9.18 10.74 -2.09
N VAL A 305 -9.97 9.67 -2.04
CA VAL A 305 -10.39 8.92 -3.23
C VAL A 305 -11.86 9.18 -3.51
N ASP A 306 -12.25 9.00 -4.77
CA ASP A 306 -13.64 9.15 -5.24
C ASP A 306 -14.23 10.55 -5.01
N TYR A 307 -13.39 11.59 -5.08
CA TYR A 307 -13.83 12.96 -4.89
C TYR A 307 -14.31 13.62 -6.20
N ASN A 308 -15.22 14.58 -6.05
CA ASN A 308 -15.60 15.46 -7.15
C ASN A 308 -14.79 16.75 -7.06
N SER A 309 -14.02 17.07 -8.11
CA SER A 309 -13.11 18.22 -8.15
C SER A 309 -13.74 19.58 -7.79
N SER A 310 -15.06 19.72 -7.94
CA SER A 310 -15.79 20.94 -7.54
C SER A 310 -15.88 21.14 -6.01
N VAL A 311 -15.67 20.08 -5.23
CA VAL A 311 -15.85 20.08 -3.77
C VAL A 311 -14.61 20.60 -3.04
N LEU A 312 -13.41 20.32 -3.53
CA LEU A 312 -12.14 20.62 -2.86
C LEU A 312 -11.54 22.00 -3.20
N THR A 313 -12.20 22.80 -4.02
CA THR A 313 -11.62 24.08 -4.52
C THR A 313 -12.16 25.32 -3.82
N SER A 314 -13.05 25.22 -2.86
CA SER A 314 -13.76 26.37 -2.29
C SER A 314 -13.71 26.42 -0.76
N ASN A 315 -13.36 27.60 -0.20
CA ASN A 315 -13.43 27.91 1.23
C ASN A 315 -14.84 27.74 1.85
N THR A 316 -15.87 27.46 1.06
CA THR A 316 -17.23 27.20 1.51
C THR A 316 -17.43 25.76 1.97
N ASN A 317 -16.47 24.89 1.75
CA ASN A 317 -16.51 23.49 2.17
C ASN A 317 -16.04 23.34 3.62
N LYS A 318 -16.65 24.07 4.53
CA LYS A 318 -16.52 23.83 5.96
C LYS A 318 -17.11 22.47 6.32
N GLU A 319 -16.75 21.97 7.48
CA GLU A 319 -17.11 20.69 8.08
C GLU A 319 -18.53 20.17 7.76
N THR A 320 -19.53 21.05 7.78
CA THR A 320 -20.93 20.71 7.45
C THR A 320 -21.19 20.40 5.98
N ASN A 321 -20.37 20.92 5.07
CA ASN A 321 -20.54 20.70 3.63
C ASN A 321 -19.84 19.43 3.14
N TRP A 322 -18.77 18.99 3.80
CA TRP A 322 -18.17 17.71 3.53
C TRP A 322 -19.14 16.55 3.78
N THR A 323 -19.94 16.60 4.85
CA THR A 323 -20.94 15.57 5.14
C THR A 323 -22.09 15.52 4.13
N GLY A 324 -22.40 16.62 3.43
CA GLY A 324 -23.45 16.68 2.39
C GLY A 324 -22.95 16.28 1.00
N TYR A 325 -21.65 16.37 0.73
CA TYR A 325 -21.04 16.03 -0.55
C TYR A 325 -20.30 14.68 -0.54
N ILE A 326 -19.96 14.23 0.63
CA ILE A 326 -19.34 12.93 0.87
C ILE A 326 -20.49 11.93 0.96
N GLY A 327 -21.08 11.58 -0.16
CA GLY A 327 -21.80 10.32 -0.21
C GLY A 327 -20.89 9.22 0.33
N ASP A 328 -21.41 8.07 0.70
CA ASP A 328 -20.71 6.91 1.28
C ASP A 328 -19.43 6.44 0.53
N ASN A 329 -19.04 7.14 -0.53
CA ASN A 329 -17.97 6.78 -1.45
C ASN A 329 -16.65 7.52 -1.22
N ILE A 330 -16.63 8.68 -0.54
CA ILE A 330 -15.35 9.37 -0.28
C ILE A 330 -14.67 8.74 0.93
N LYS A 331 -13.43 8.32 0.73
CA LYS A 331 -12.66 7.57 1.72
C LYS A 331 -11.35 8.27 2.01
N LEU A 332 -10.99 8.30 3.29
CA LEU A 332 -9.66 8.65 3.74
C LEU A 332 -8.68 7.53 3.39
N VAL A 333 -7.59 7.89 2.73
CA VAL A 333 -6.49 6.97 2.43
C VAL A 333 -5.14 7.64 2.62
N CYS A 334 -4.13 6.88 2.96
CA CYS A 334 -2.72 7.30 2.97
C CYS A 334 -2.00 6.67 1.77
N LYS A 335 -2.29 7.18 0.57
CA LYS A 335 -1.73 6.67 -0.70
C LYS A 335 -1.00 7.75 -1.46
N LYS A 336 -0.05 7.34 -2.29
CA LYS A 336 0.66 8.24 -3.20
C LYS A 336 -0.28 8.79 -4.29
N GLU A 337 0.00 10.01 -4.72
CA GLU A 337 -0.64 10.66 -5.88
C GLU A 337 -2.17 10.82 -5.74
N GLN A 338 -2.64 10.96 -4.50
CA GLN A 338 -4.02 11.32 -4.24
C GLN A 338 -4.17 12.83 -4.04
N GLN A 339 -5.37 13.36 -4.28
CA GLN A 339 -5.70 14.70 -3.84
C GLN A 339 -5.55 14.79 -2.32
N VAL A 340 -4.80 15.76 -1.81
CA VAL A 340 -4.67 15.99 -0.37
C VAL A 340 -6.03 16.35 0.22
N TRP A 341 -6.37 15.76 1.36
CA TRP A 341 -7.58 16.12 2.10
C TRP A 341 -7.36 17.42 2.88
N ASN A 342 -7.56 18.53 2.24
CA ASN A 342 -7.55 19.86 2.85
C ASN A 342 -8.97 20.41 3.08
N TYR A 343 -9.12 21.66 3.49
CA TYR A 343 -10.41 22.26 3.87
C TYR A 343 -11.16 21.49 4.98
N VAL A 344 -10.42 20.94 5.90
CA VAL A 344 -10.91 20.12 7.01
C VAL A 344 -10.54 20.79 8.34
N THR A 345 -11.46 20.78 9.31
CA THR A 345 -11.17 21.22 10.69
C THR A 345 -10.38 20.14 11.44
N GLN A 346 -9.71 20.53 12.53
CA GLN A 346 -9.01 19.58 13.39
C GLN A 346 -9.96 18.48 13.92
N ASN A 347 -11.16 18.86 14.36
CA ASN A 347 -12.15 17.90 14.86
C ASN A 347 -12.55 16.88 13.79
N LYS A 348 -12.79 17.34 12.56
CA LYS A 348 -13.13 16.43 11.46
C LYS A 348 -11.97 15.54 11.05
N ALA A 349 -10.75 16.07 11.03
CA ALA A 349 -9.53 15.30 10.80
C ALA A 349 -9.37 14.18 11.85
N SER A 350 -9.67 14.49 13.12
CA SER A 350 -9.64 13.53 14.22
C SER A 350 -10.72 12.44 14.07
N GLU A 351 -11.96 12.79 13.76
CA GLU A 351 -13.03 11.81 13.49
C GLU A 351 -12.63 10.86 12.36
N LEU A 352 -12.21 11.40 11.22
CA LEU A 352 -11.81 10.62 10.05
C LEU A 352 -10.65 9.66 10.36
N SER A 353 -9.65 10.13 11.11
CA SER A 353 -8.50 9.32 11.50
C SER A 353 -8.90 8.18 12.46
N ARG A 354 -9.81 8.46 13.41
CA ARG A 354 -10.33 7.48 14.37
C ARG A 354 -11.16 6.39 13.73
N ASP A 355 -11.90 6.77 12.69
CA ASP A 355 -12.81 5.87 11.97
C ASP A 355 -12.13 5.05 10.86
N MET A 356 -10.81 5.22 10.64
CA MET A 356 -10.10 4.48 9.61
C MET A 356 -10.18 2.98 9.82
N TYR A 357 -9.98 2.52 11.04
CA TYR A 357 -9.93 1.10 11.37
C TYR A 357 -10.85 0.76 12.53
N GLY A 358 -11.64 -0.30 12.36
CA GLY A 358 -12.47 -0.89 13.39
C GLY A 358 -11.69 -1.87 14.28
N SER A 359 -12.37 -2.44 15.24
CA SER A 359 -11.80 -3.41 16.21
C SER A 359 -11.24 -4.69 15.57
N GLU A 360 -11.71 -5.04 14.38
CA GLU A 360 -11.25 -6.21 13.62
C GLU A 360 -9.80 -6.10 13.16
N ALA A 361 -9.28 -4.88 12.97
CA ALA A 361 -7.89 -4.64 12.57
C ALA A 361 -6.90 -4.82 13.71
N LYS A 362 -7.37 -4.85 14.98
CA LYS A 362 -6.55 -4.90 16.19
C LYS A 362 -5.46 -3.82 16.22
N VAL A 363 -5.79 -2.68 15.65
CA VAL A 363 -5.01 -1.44 15.75
C VAL A 363 -5.94 -0.32 16.22
N THR A 364 -5.39 0.64 16.93
CA THR A 364 -6.06 1.90 17.19
C THR A 364 -5.58 2.91 16.18
N SER A 365 -6.51 3.56 15.48
CA SER A 365 -6.23 4.70 14.63
C SER A 365 -6.67 6.00 15.30
N ASP A 366 -5.89 7.05 15.13
CA ASP A 366 -6.16 8.39 15.66
C ASP A 366 -5.53 9.45 14.78
N LEU A 367 -5.84 10.72 15.00
CA LEU A 367 -5.08 11.83 14.48
C LEU A 367 -3.68 11.82 15.12
N ILE A 368 -2.65 12.15 14.35
CA ILE A 368 -1.28 12.21 14.88
C ILE A 368 -1.19 13.17 16.08
N ASN A 369 -0.52 12.75 17.14
CA ASN A 369 -0.26 13.55 18.32
C ASN A 369 1.17 14.13 18.30
N SER A 370 1.47 15.05 19.20
CA SER A 370 2.77 15.73 19.26
C SER A 370 3.94 14.81 19.59
N TYR A 371 3.72 13.78 20.42
CA TYR A 371 4.73 12.76 20.69
C TYR A 371 5.11 11.99 19.44
N ALA A 372 4.10 11.57 18.69
CA ALA A 372 4.31 10.84 17.45
C ALA A 372 4.99 11.71 16.38
N TRP A 373 4.60 12.98 16.27
CA TRP A 373 5.22 13.89 15.32
C TRP A 373 6.69 14.14 15.63
N ASP A 374 7.00 14.55 16.87
CA ASP A 374 8.36 14.93 17.24
C ASP A 374 9.31 13.73 17.26
N THR A 375 8.84 12.57 17.71
CA THR A 375 9.63 11.33 17.66
C THR A 375 9.91 10.90 16.22
N ALA A 376 8.97 11.12 15.28
CA ALA A 376 9.23 10.86 13.86
C ALA A 376 10.32 11.78 13.29
N ILE A 377 10.40 13.05 13.75
CA ILE A 377 11.52 13.94 13.39
C ILE A 377 12.85 13.41 13.93
N VAL A 378 12.90 12.98 15.20
CA VAL A 378 14.10 12.37 15.79
C VAL A 378 14.53 11.14 14.98
N PHE A 379 13.58 10.27 14.61
CA PHE A 379 13.84 9.13 13.74
C PHE A 379 14.46 9.54 12.40
N ILE A 380 13.93 10.57 11.74
CA ILE A 380 14.48 11.10 10.48
C ILE A 380 15.89 11.64 10.69
N GLN A 381 16.15 12.38 11.77
CA GLN A 381 17.48 12.92 12.06
C GLN A 381 18.52 11.82 12.26
N GLU A 382 18.16 10.77 13.00
CA GLU A 382 19.07 9.71 13.40
C GLU A 382 19.29 8.66 12.30
N CYS A 383 18.27 8.41 11.48
CA CYS A 383 18.26 7.31 10.51
C CYS A 383 18.19 7.75 9.05
N GLY A 384 17.91 9.01 8.77
CA GLY A 384 17.83 9.52 7.39
C GLY A 384 19.18 9.44 6.67
N THR A 385 19.11 9.11 5.39
CA THR A 385 20.30 8.94 4.52
C THR A 385 20.68 10.18 3.72
N GLU A 386 19.78 11.15 3.63
CA GLU A 386 20.02 12.40 2.93
C GLU A 386 20.93 13.33 3.74
N SER A 387 21.76 14.10 3.04
CA SER A 387 22.75 14.99 3.66
C SER A 387 22.16 16.04 4.59
N ASN A 388 20.89 16.34 4.45
CA ASN A 388 20.14 17.31 5.25
C ASN A 388 19.15 16.69 6.23
N SER A 389 19.20 15.38 6.46
CA SER A 389 18.31 14.73 7.44
C SER A 389 18.47 15.33 8.84
N SER A 390 19.71 15.66 9.26
CA SER A 390 20.00 16.32 10.53
C SER A 390 19.45 17.74 10.61
N THR A 391 19.27 18.43 9.50
CA THR A 391 18.74 19.81 9.43
C THR A 391 17.25 19.84 9.05
N TYR A 392 16.68 18.71 8.73
CA TYR A 392 15.29 18.56 8.25
C TYR A 392 14.26 19.16 9.23
N SER A 393 14.56 19.15 10.50
CA SER A 393 13.69 19.66 11.57
C SER A 393 13.95 21.10 11.95
N SER A 394 14.99 21.76 11.41
CA SER A 394 15.37 23.10 11.86
C SER A 394 14.33 24.15 11.49
N THR A 395 14.30 25.25 12.25
CA THR A 395 13.48 26.44 11.94
C THR A 395 13.88 27.15 10.64
N VAL A 396 15.08 26.85 10.12
CA VAL A 396 15.58 27.33 8.83
C VAL A 396 15.44 26.26 7.75
N GLY A 397 14.72 25.19 8.08
CA GLY A 397 14.71 23.98 7.32
C GLY A 397 14.00 24.04 5.98
N GLU A 398 13.96 22.91 5.38
CA GLU A 398 13.39 22.62 4.09
C GLU A 398 11.92 23.04 4.03
N SER A 399 11.61 23.97 3.16
CA SER A 399 10.24 24.32 2.81
C SER A 399 9.89 23.82 1.42
N SER A 400 8.61 23.66 1.15
CA SER A 400 8.11 23.35 -0.20
C SER A 400 8.57 24.39 -1.22
N THR A 401 8.76 23.95 -2.46
CA THR A 401 8.78 24.90 -3.59
C THR A 401 7.43 25.60 -3.63
N SER A 402 7.45 26.95 -3.61
CA SER A 402 6.22 27.74 -3.61
C SER A 402 5.35 27.44 -4.83
N THR A 403 4.13 26.99 -4.59
CA THR A 403 3.13 26.68 -5.61
C THR A 403 1.81 27.36 -5.29
N SER A 404 0.90 27.46 -6.28
CA SER A 404 -0.42 28.08 -6.09
C SER A 404 -1.44 27.17 -5.40
N ALA A 405 -1.17 25.88 -5.33
CA ALA A 405 -2.03 24.85 -4.75
C ALA A 405 -1.17 23.71 -4.17
N PRO A 406 -1.71 22.92 -3.23
CA PRO A 406 -1.01 21.73 -2.74
C PRO A 406 -0.77 20.76 -3.89
N GLN A 407 0.35 20.06 -3.81
CA GLN A 407 0.65 18.94 -4.69
C GLN A 407 -0.16 17.71 -4.23
N THR A 408 -0.30 16.71 -5.10
CA THR A 408 -0.83 15.42 -4.68
C THR A 408 0.11 14.76 -3.66
N THR A 409 -0.45 13.90 -2.81
CA THR A 409 0.30 13.22 -1.73
C THR A 409 1.55 12.52 -2.26
N GLY A 410 2.69 12.72 -1.61
CA GLY A 410 3.97 12.11 -1.96
C GLY A 410 4.66 12.70 -3.21
N THR A 411 4.25 13.89 -3.65
CA THR A 411 4.87 14.56 -4.81
C THR A 411 5.40 15.95 -4.51
N ASN A 412 5.28 16.43 -3.28
CA ASN A 412 5.79 17.72 -2.85
C ASN A 412 7.31 17.82 -3.09
N ILE A 413 7.76 18.97 -3.59
CA ILE A 413 9.17 19.24 -3.89
C ILE A 413 9.73 20.24 -2.88
N LEU A 414 10.82 19.87 -2.23
CA LEU A 414 11.56 20.73 -1.33
C LEU A 414 12.34 21.79 -2.10
N LYS A 415 12.33 23.02 -1.60
CA LYS A 415 12.95 24.18 -2.25
C LYS A 415 14.46 24.08 -2.28
N ALA A 416 15.09 23.69 -1.20
CA ALA A 416 16.55 23.69 -1.10
C ALA A 416 17.19 22.58 -1.93
N THR A 417 16.58 21.41 -1.99
CA THR A 417 17.14 20.24 -2.68
C THR A 417 16.59 20.01 -4.07
N SER A 418 15.44 20.61 -4.41
CA SER A 418 14.65 20.32 -5.62
C SER A 418 14.29 18.83 -5.75
N LYS A 419 14.28 18.09 -4.64
CA LYS A 419 13.88 16.69 -4.55
C LYS A 419 12.50 16.56 -3.93
N VAL A 420 11.90 15.40 -4.12
CA VAL A 420 10.66 15.04 -3.42
C VAL A 420 10.93 15.04 -1.91
N ASP A 421 10.00 15.62 -1.15
CA ASP A 421 10.02 15.59 0.31
C ASP A 421 9.80 14.16 0.80
N LYS A 422 10.90 13.46 1.01
CA LYS A 422 10.91 12.07 1.46
C LYS A 422 12.10 11.80 2.37
N GLN A 423 11.84 11.36 3.60
CA GLN A 423 12.84 10.90 4.54
C GLN A 423 12.37 9.58 5.21
N CYS A 424 13.22 8.57 5.32
CA CYS A 424 12.90 7.27 5.92
C CYS A 424 11.54 6.71 5.45
N ASN A 425 11.22 6.81 4.15
CA ASN A 425 9.94 6.46 3.55
C ASN A 425 8.71 7.29 4.00
N ILE A 426 8.89 8.35 4.78
CA ILE A 426 7.86 9.32 5.14
C ILE A 426 7.90 10.47 4.13
N PHE A 427 6.75 10.88 3.64
CA PHE A 427 6.62 11.95 2.65
C PHE A 427 5.90 13.17 3.24
N ASP A 428 6.17 14.34 2.68
CA ASP A 428 5.44 15.59 2.83
C ASP A 428 5.41 16.15 4.28
N MET A 429 6.35 15.76 5.16
CA MET A 429 6.38 16.31 6.53
C MET A 429 6.94 17.73 6.61
N ALA A 430 7.82 18.12 5.69
CA ALA A 430 8.41 19.46 5.69
C ALA A 430 7.59 20.48 4.91
N GLY A 431 6.57 20.05 4.16
CA GLY A 431 5.84 20.95 3.29
C GLY A 431 4.51 20.43 2.81
N ASN A 432 4.07 20.89 1.66
CA ASN A 432 2.79 20.65 1.04
C ASN A 432 1.62 21.28 1.83
N CYS A 433 1.15 20.68 2.90
CA CYS A 433 0.14 21.30 3.78
C CYS A 433 0.59 21.27 5.24
N TYR A 434 0.17 22.26 6.03
CA TYR A 434 0.17 22.11 7.47
C TYR A 434 -0.68 20.91 7.87
N GLU A 435 -0.23 20.15 8.85
CA GLU A 435 -0.96 18.99 9.32
C GLU A 435 -1.51 19.19 10.73
N TRP A 436 -2.81 18.99 10.87
CA TRP A 436 -3.47 19.00 12.17
C TRP A 436 -2.92 17.92 13.08
N THR A 437 -2.72 18.27 14.35
CA THR A 437 -2.41 17.31 15.42
C THR A 437 -3.43 17.41 16.54
N THR A 438 -3.39 16.46 17.49
CA THR A 438 -4.18 16.54 18.73
C THR A 438 -3.57 17.48 19.76
N GLU A 439 -2.41 18.07 19.47
CA GLU A 439 -1.74 19.03 20.34
C GLU A 439 -2.61 20.27 20.53
N THR A 440 -2.70 20.74 21.77
CA THR A 440 -3.57 21.84 22.18
C THR A 440 -2.76 22.98 22.78
N GLU A 441 -3.08 24.21 22.42
CA GLU A 441 -2.57 25.39 23.12
C GLU A 441 -3.58 25.95 24.13
N SER A 442 -3.11 26.14 25.37
CA SER A 442 -3.97 26.44 26.52
C SER A 442 -4.32 27.94 26.72
N GLU A 443 -3.56 28.85 26.15
CA GLU A 443 -3.65 30.26 26.52
C GLU A 443 -4.28 31.17 25.44
N PHE A 444 -4.65 30.67 24.26
CA PHE A 444 -5.10 31.47 23.13
C PHE A 444 -6.47 31.09 22.59
N TYR A 445 -7.06 32.00 21.84
CA TYR A 445 -8.28 31.76 21.05
C TYR A 445 -8.09 30.72 19.94
N ASN A 446 -6.85 30.31 19.68
CA ASN A 446 -6.46 29.38 18.62
C ASN A 446 -5.91 28.07 19.22
N PRO A 447 -6.76 27.22 19.80
CA PRO A 447 -6.28 26.09 20.59
C PRO A 447 -5.76 24.91 19.77
N CYS A 448 -5.97 24.91 18.45
CA CYS A 448 -5.60 23.79 17.58
C CYS A 448 -4.21 23.98 17.01
N VAL A 449 -3.34 22.99 17.17
CA VAL A 449 -1.96 23.05 16.68
C VAL A 449 -1.82 22.33 15.35
N VAL A 450 -1.18 22.98 14.39
CA VAL A 450 -0.71 22.39 13.14
C VAL A 450 0.80 22.27 13.15
N ARG A 451 1.30 21.30 12.40
CA ARG A 451 2.73 21.02 12.24
C ARG A 451 3.14 21.02 10.77
N GLY A 452 4.46 21.01 10.53
CA GLY A 452 5.00 20.96 9.18
C GLY A 452 4.99 22.28 8.43
N GLY A 453 5.34 22.23 7.15
CA GLY A 453 5.35 23.41 6.27
C GLY A 453 4.14 23.47 5.35
N VAL A 454 4.13 24.45 4.44
CA VAL A 454 3.02 24.67 3.51
C VAL A 454 3.50 24.99 2.09
N TYR A 455 2.76 24.55 1.09
CA TYR A 455 3.11 24.66 -0.34
C TYR A 455 3.32 26.10 -0.84
N ARG A 456 2.73 27.08 -0.19
CA ARG A 456 2.81 28.50 -0.60
C ARG A 456 3.81 29.31 0.20
N SER A 457 4.55 28.70 1.12
CA SER A 457 5.52 29.43 1.93
C SER A 457 6.74 29.84 1.12
N SER A 458 7.09 31.10 1.27
CA SER A 458 8.38 31.63 0.82
C SER A 458 9.37 31.82 1.96
N SER A 459 8.94 31.54 3.19
CA SER A 459 9.73 31.80 4.40
C SER A 459 10.48 30.57 4.87
N SER A 460 11.63 30.78 5.48
CA SER A 460 12.45 29.74 6.10
C SER A 460 11.90 29.23 7.43
N VAL A 461 10.74 29.73 7.86
CA VAL A 461 10.13 29.35 9.16
C VAL A 461 9.13 28.21 9.06
N ASP A 462 8.66 27.90 7.85
CA ASP A 462 7.75 26.77 7.65
C ASP A 462 8.55 25.49 7.42
N CYS A 463 8.84 24.79 8.48
CA CYS A 463 9.66 23.58 8.52
C CYS A 463 8.92 22.44 9.24
N THR A 464 9.47 21.23 9.17
CA THR A 464 8.90 20.04 9.79
C THR A 464 8.59 20.21 11.28
N SER A 465 9.43 20.95 12.02
CA SER A 465 9.28 21.14 13.46
C SER A 465 8.33 22.28 13.85
N LEU A 466 7.79 23.02 12.88
CA LEU A 466 6.86 24.13 13.14
C LEU A 466 5.71 23.68 14.06
N ARG A 467 5.39 24.55 15.03
CA ARG A 467 4.14 24.55 15.79
C ARG A 467 3.43 25.85 15.54
N ALA A 468 2.28 25.83 14.94
CA ALA A 468 1.47 27.01 14.69
C ALA A 468 0.03 26.78 15.14
N ASN A 469 -0.60 27.85 15.62
CA ASN A 469 -1.91 27.78 16.24
C ASN A 469 -3.02 28.26 15.32
N ASN A 470 -4.12 27.55 15.29
CA ASN A 470 -5.27 27.86 14.46
C ASN A 470 -6.58 27.74 15.24
N LEU A 471 -7.64 28.33 14.70
CA LEU A 471 -8.99 28.25 15.27
C LEU A 471 -9.57 26.84 15.09
N THR A 472 -10.46 26.44 15.98
CA THR A 472 -11.24 25.20 15.86
C THR A 472 -12.10 25.16 14.59
N SER A 473 -12.50 26.33 14.07
CA SER A 473 -13.29 26.49 12.85
C SER A 473 -12.46 26.60 11.56
N ASP A 474 -11.13 26.58 11.68
CA ASP A 474 -10.28 26.71 10.50
C ASP A 474 -10.34 25.45 9.63
N ALA A 475 -10.78 25.67 8.38
CA ALA A 475 -10.81 24.67 7.34
C ALA A 475 -10.25 25.33 6.05
N ARG A 476 -8.94 25.28 5.87
CA ARG A 476 -8.22 26.04 4.84
C ARG A 476 -7.59 25.13 3.80
N SER A 477 -7.33 25.69 2.63
CA SER A 477 -6.60 24.99 1.55
C SER A 477 -5.21 24.50 1.96
N ILE A 478 -4.64 25.13 2.97
CA ILE A 478 -3.26 24.90 3.44
C ILE A 478 -3.16 23.92 4.61
N SER A 479 -4.28 23.40 5.10
CA SER A 479 -4.31 22.53 6.27
C SER A 479 -4.88 21.17 5.89
N SER A 480 -4.09 20.14 6.13
CA SER A 480 -4.39 18.72 5.97
C SER A 480 -4.19 18.00 7.32
N PHE A 481 -3.97 16.70 7.30
CA PHE A 481 -3.71 15.89 8.49
C PHE A 481 -3.05 14.57 8.13
N ARG A 482 -2.54 13.86 9.14
CA ARG A 482 -1.92 12.55 9.01
C ARG A 482 -2.43 11.60 10.08
N PRO A 483 -2.94 10.41 9.70
CA PRO A 483 -3.35 9.39 10.67
C PRO A 483 -2.14 8.74 11.36
N LEU A 484 -2.40 8.30 12.60
CA LEU A 484 -1.53 7.53 13.47
C LEU A 484 -2.14 6.15 13.69
N LEU A 485 -1.31 5.08 13.72
CA LEU A 485 -1.73 3.75 14.15
C LEU A 485 -0.83 3.24 15.28
N TYR A 486 -1.45 2.59 16.27
CA TYR A 486 -0.74 1.88 17.33
C TYR A 486 -1.48 0.60 17.77
N LEU A 487 -0.77 -0.33 18.41
CA LEU A 487 -1.24 -1.68 18.73
C LEU A 487 -1.69 -1.81 20.19
#